data_2fc8bb6137d39fd64697c3f0abe0d931
#
_entry.id   2fc8bb6137d39fd64697c3f0abe0d931
#
_cell.length_a   1.000
_cell.length_b   1.000
_cell.length_c   1.000
_cell.angle_alpha   90.00
_cell.angle_beta   90.00
_cell.angle_gamma   90.00
#
_symmetry.space_group_name_H-M   'P 1'
#
loop_
_entity.id
_entity.type
_entity.pdbx_description
1 polymer ?
#
loop_
_entity_poly.entity_id
_entity_poly.type
_entity_poly.pdbx_seq_one_letter_code
_entity_poly.pdbx_strand_id
1 'polypeptide(L)'
;MKKIAKIITLVLCISLCFSACKGKEISEESTTSSPEQTTSADDSFAITDGKVVLPYNKTDGINPFFAESYENIYLSMLIYEPLFSVDSNYDTTGIVADSIGISGKVATVRIKHNVVCRGYENINAHDVVYSFNLAKASYYWGNNLDGITNAQAIDDYTVSFSLNFKDLYVAGKMNFPIVKTGTADSKNSIPAGSGKYYFTQDRLVSVADGNKIISLVETSNRDSVEDALNIGMVDVFFSDLSDENYKVAVGNTKEITLSNMIYLGLNSNRGALNKYIRSAIAAKIDSDNIALSSYQGHAVGFKLPIAPESTVAGNVAKIETKGNKELANNIIDRCGYTRYSGSAKTNGAYLLSFSLIVNRDNQFRVAAAYNIADSLAECGFLINVQVLSFADYSERISSGNYDMYLGEVKLDGSMDISRFFMDGTKFSAGINKSEKAATEYFRYRAGEISEKEYYEVFAEEYPFVPVAFRTGYTVLSEDIKTLDLKQMPFSLYGGIQ
;
A
#
# COMPACT_ATOMS: atom_id res chain seq x y z
N MET A 1 17.34 -38.55 50.48
CA MET A 1 16.12 -38.83 51.28
C MET A 1 14.97 -38.18 50.53
N LYS A 2 14.20 -39.00 49.81
CA LYS A 2 12.76 -39.31 50.00
C LYS A 2 11.86 -38.05 49.90
N LYS A 3 10.85 -37.92 49.07
CA LYS A 3 9.85 -38.85 48.50
C LYS A 3 9.08 -38.07 47.38
N ILE A 4 8.84 -38.63 46.20
CA ILE A 4 7.64 -39.34 45.68
C ILE A 4 6.45 -38.43 45.37
N ALA A 5 6.22 -38.22 44.10
CA ALA A 5 5.10 -38.57 43.19
C ALA A 5 3.63 -38.47 43.69
N LYS A 6 2.79 -37.86 42.90
CA LYS A 6 1.49 -38.45 42.51
C LYS A 6 0.94 -37.86 41.23
N ILE A 7 0.77 -38.74 40.26
CA ILE A 7 -0.06 -38.68 39.05
C ILE A 7 -1.51 -38.81 39.48
N ILE A 8 -2.42 -38.02 38.87
CA ILE A 8 -3.83 -38.41 38.74
C ILE A 8 -4.29 -38.07 37.32
N THR A 9 -4.50 -39.14 36.57
CA THR A 9 -5.25 -39.27 35.33
C THR A 9 -6.73 -39.18 35.64
N LEU A 10 -7.52 -38.47 34.84
CA LEU A 10 -8.96 -38.70 34.78
C LEU A 10 -9.44 -38.75 33.33
N VAL A 11 -10.06 -39.86 33.03
CA VAL A 11 -10.51 -40.38 31.76
C VAL A 11 -11.98 -40.00 31.55
N LEU A 12 -12.29 -39.58 30.34
CA LEU A 12 -13.43 -39.87 29.48
C LEU A 12 -14.86 -40.04 30.08
N CYS A 13 -15.81 -39.30 29.53
CA CYS A 13 -17.15 -39.83 29.27
C CYS A 13 -17.75 -39.27 27.97
N ILE A 14 -17.86 -40.16 27.02
CA ILE A 14 -18.62 -40.07 25.77
C ILE A 14 -20.05 -40.43 26.12
N SER A 15 -21.04 -39.66 25.64
CA SER A 15 -22.40 -40.18 25.47
C SER A 15 -23.02 -39.68 24.16
N LEU A 16 -23.17 -40.63 23.26
CA LEU A 16 -23.94 -40.58 22.04
C LEU A 16 -25.43 -40.57 22.37
N CYS A 17 -26.21 -39.73 21.71
CA CYS A 17 -27.62 -39.95 21.50
C CYS A 17 -27.96 -39.86 20.02
N PHE A 18 -28.19 -41.02 19.42
CA PHE A 18 -28.88 -41.17 18.15
C PHE A 18 -30.40 -41.02 18.38
N SER A 19 -31.08 -40.27 17.54
CA SER A 19 -32.48 -40.49 17.23
C SER A 19 -32.74 -40.24 15.76
N ALA A 20 -33.16 -41.29 15.11
CA ALA A 20 -33.59 -41.34 13.72
C ALA A 20 -35.06 -40.92 13.59
N CYS A 21 -35.39 -40.20 12.51
CA CYS A 21 -36.72 -40.31 11.90
C CYS A 21 -36.66 -40.01 10.40
N LYS A 22 -36.93 -41.05 9.68
CA LYS A 22 -37.63 -41.29 8.41
C LYS A 22 -37.73 -40.18 7.36
N GLY A 23 -37.35 -40.60 6.18
CA GLY A 23 -37.34 -39.91 4.90
C GLY A 23 -38.72 -39.67 4.27
N LYS A 24 -38.63 -38.81 3.25
CA LYS A 24 -39.57 -38.77 2.11
C LYS A 24 -38.77 -38.30 0.88
N GLU A 25 -38.72 -39.20 -0.10
CA GLU A 25 -38.23 -38.89 -1.46
C GLU A 25 -39.16 -37.89 -2.12
N ILE A 26 -38.61 -36.88 -2.79
CA ILE A 26 -39.24 -36.19 -3.93
C ILE A 26 -38.11 -35.77 -4.90
N SER A 27 -38.29 -36.23 -6.10
CA SER A 27 -37.71 -36.03 -7.41
C SER A 27 -36.78 -34.83 -7.67
N GLU A 28 -35.74 -35.15 -8.46
CA GLU A 28 -34.86 -34.25 -9.17
C GLU A 28 -35.62 -33.31 -10.13
N GLU A 29 -35.35 -32.02 -10.01
CA GLU A 29 -35.43 -31.08 -11.13
C GLU A 29 -34.14 -30.24 -11.12
N SER A 30 -33.35 -30.44 -12.17
CA SER A 30 -32.15 -29.68 -12.46
C SER A 30 -32.51 -28.27 -12.91
N THR A 31 -32.22 -27.27 -12.08
CA THR A 31 -32.12 -25.88 -12.52
C THR A 31 -30.72 -25.35 -12.24
N THR A 32 -29.98 -25.16 -13.33
CA THR A 32 -28.74 -24.38 -13.37
C THR A 32 -29.05 -22.94 -12.95
N SER A 33 -28.68 -22.57 -11.74
CA SER A 33 -28.61 -21.19 -11.30
C SER A 33 -27.17 -20.71 -11.41
N SER A 34 -26.93 -19.74 -12.30
CA SER A 34 -25.76 -18.87 -12.29
C SER A 34 -25.54 -18.27 -10.91
N PRO A 35 -24.29 -18.05 -10.47
CA PRO A 35 -24.05 -17.34 -9.22
C PRO A 35 -24.57 -15.90 -9.38
N GLU A 36 -25.55 -15.56 -8.58
CA GLU A 36 -25.95 -14.17 -8.33
C GLU A 36 -24.71 -13.39 -7.90
N GLN A 37 -24.39 -12.37 -8.66
CA GLN A 37 -23.54 -11.29 -8.20
C GLN A 37 -24.21 -10.68 -6.96
N THR A 38 -23.64 -10.93 -5.80
CA THR A 38 -23.91 -10.15 -4.61
C THR A 38 -23.48 -8.72 -4.90
N THR A 39 -24.45 -7.87 -5.18
CA THR A 39 -24.29 -6.42 -5.17
C THR A 39 -23.72 -6.05 -3.81
N SER A 40 -22.54 -5.45 -3.82
CA SER A 40 -21.90 -4.87 -2.64
C SER A 40 -22.90 -3.96 -1.93
N ALA A 41 -23.18 -4.27 -0.67
CA ALA A 41 -23.90 -3.37 0.22
C ALA A 41 -23.19 -2.00 0.22
N ASP A 42 -23.98 -0.95 0.22
CA ASP A 42 -23.50 0.43 0.30
C ASP A 42 -22.82 0.64 1.67
N ASP A 43 -21.48 0.52 1.71
CA ASP A 43 -20.66 0.65 2.92
C ASP A 43 -20.46 2.14 3.28
N SER A 44 -21.57 2.86 3.51
CA SER A 44 -21.51 4.25 3.94
C SER A 44 -21.32 4.37 5.47
N PHE A 45 -20.55 5.37 5.90
CA PHE A 45 -20.36 5.70 7.31
C PHE A 45 -21.64 6.31 7.87
N ALA A 46 -22.32 5.60 8.76
CA ALA A 46 -23.53 6.09 9.46
C ALA A 46 -23.19 6.48 10.89
N ILE A 47 -23.28 7.77 11.20
CA ILE A 47 -23.23 8.30 12.57
C ILE A 47 -24.60 8.07 13.21
N THR A 48 -24.66 7.23 14.24
CA THR A 48 -25.92 6.85 14.86
C THR A 48 -26.50 7.88 15.82
N ASP A 49 -25.67 8.76 16.43
CA ASP A 49 -26.10 9.76 17.42
C ASP A 49 -25.54 11.18 17.19
N GLY A 50 -25.01 11.46 16.00
CA GLY A 50 -24.55 12.82 15.63
C GLY A 50 -23.28 13.29 16.33
N LYS A 51 -22.55 12.42 17.03
CA LYS A 51 -21.29 12.75 17.69
C LYS A 51 -20.24 11.70 17.32
N VAL A 52 -19.26 12.10 16.51
CA VAL A 52 -18.05 11.33 16.27
C VAL A 52 -16.93 11.95 17.07
N VAL A 53 -16.11 11.11 17.69
CA VAL A 53 -14.92 11.52 18.43
C VAL A 53 -13.68 10.91 17.76
N LEU A 54 -12.78 11.76 17.25
CA LEU A 54 -11.58 11.32 16.58
C LEU A 54 -10.32 11.63 17.40
N PRO A 55 -9.28 10.80 17.26
CA PRO A 55 -7.98 11.09 17.89
C PRO A 55 -7.29 12.28 17.22
N TYR A 56 -6.55 13.06 18.02
CA TYR A 56 -5.80 14.22 17.57
C TYR A 56 -4.47 14.34 18.31
N ASN A 57 -3.37 14.34 17.59
CA ASN A 57 -2.06 14.61 18.16
C ASN A 57 -1.78 16.12 18.18
N LYS A 58 -2.00 16.76 19.33
CA LYS A 58 -1.87 18.21 19.50
C LYS A 58 -0.44 18.70 19.31
N THR A 59 0.57 17.91 19.69
CA THR A 59 2.00 18.27 19.58
C THR A 59 2.49 18.23 18.14
N ASP A 60 1.81 17.42 17.28
CA ASP A 60 2.09 17.32 15.86
C ASP A 60 1.44 18.43 15.05
N GLY A 61 0.33 19.00 15.55
CA GLY A 61 -0.41 20.09 14.90
C GLY A 61 -1.27 19.63 13.73
N ILE A 62 -2.12 20.54 13.23
CA ILE A 62 -3.09 20.25 12.16
C ILE A 62 -2.64 20.73 10.77
N ASN A 63 -1.46 21.35 10.67
CA ASN A 63 -0.92 21.75 9.38
C ASN A 63 -0.50 20.52 8.57
N PRO A 64 -1.14 20.22 7.42
CA PRO A 64 -0.97 18.96 6.70
C PRO A 64 0.43 18.78 6.13
N PHE A 65 1.24 19.83 6.02
CA PHE A 65 2.59 19.74 5.46
C PHE A 65 3.67 19.50 6.52
N PHE A 66 3.31 19.65 7.80
CA PHE A 66 4.20 19.43 8.94
C PHE A 66 3.76 18.26 9.82
N ALA A 67 2.51 17.79 9.67
CA ALA A 67 2.00 16.65 10.41
C ALA A 67 2.70 15.36 9.95
N GLU A 68 3.02 14.50 10.93
CA GLU A 68 3.68 13.20 10.72
C GLU A 68 2.82 12.03 11.23
N SER A 69 1.91 12.30 12.19
CA SER A 69 1.00 11.30 12.73
C SER A 69 -0.13 10.98 11.74
N TYR A 70 -0.52 9.72 11.66
CA TYR A 70 -1.63 9.30 10.81
C TYR A 70 -2.94 9.98 11.22
N GLU A 71 -3.18 10.16 12.52
CA GLU A 71 -4.37 10.84 13.04
C GLU A 71 -4.53 12.22 12.42
N ASN A 72 -3.48 13.04 12.47
CA ASN A 72 -3.52 14.41 11.96
C ASN A 72 -3.52 14.48 10.43
N ILE A 73 -2.80 13.56 9.77
CA ILE A 73 -2.84 13.44 8.31
C ILE A 73 -4.28 13.15 7.84
N TYR A 74 -4.96 12.17 8.46
CA TYR A 74 -6.34 11.84 8.07
C TYR A 74 -7.34 12.91 8.47
N LEU A 75 -7.17 13.58 9.64
CA LEU A 75 -7.97 14.75 10.01
C LEU A 75 -7.82 15.89 8.99
N SER A 76 -6.61 16.10 8.48
CA SER A 76 -6.36 17.17 7.51
C SER A 76 -7.18 17.00 6.23
N MET A 77 -7.51 15.76 5.83
CA MET A 77 -8.31 15.47 4.64
C MET A 77 -9.79 15.81 4.79
N LEU A 78 -10.28 16.06 6.01
CA LEU A 78 -11.60 16.65 6.26
C LEU A 78 -11.61 18.18 6.08
N ILE A 79 -10.43 18.81 6.25
CA ILE A 79 -10.26 20.27 6.28
C ILE A 79 -9.78 20.80 4.93
N TYR A 80 -8.97 20.01 4.21
CA TYR A 80 -8.31 20.44 2.97
C TYR A 80 -8.62 19.46 1.84
N GLU A 81 -9.17 19.98 0.76
CA GLU A 81 -9.42 19.18 -0.45
C GLU A 81 -8.15 19.10 -1.30
N PRO A 82 -7.90 17.93 -1.96
CA PRO A 82 -6.82 17.77 -2.92
C PRO A 82 -7.23 18.24 -4.33
N LEU A 83 -6.26 18.29 -5.26
CA LEU A 83 -6.59 18.43 -6.68
C LEU A 83 -7.42 17.27 -7.18
N PHE A 84 -6.94 16.05 -6.88
CA PHE A 84 -7.62 14.79 -7.19
C PHE A 84 -7.69 13.91 -5.95
N SER A 85 -8.83 13.28 -5.72
CA SER A 85 -8.94 12.16 -4.79
C SER A 85 -8.57 10.86 -5.50
N VAL A 86 -8.11 9.89 -4.71
CA VAL A 86 -7.82 8.51 -5.16
C VAL A 86 -8.69 7.59 -4.32
N ASP A 87 -9.44 6.70 -4.95
CA ASP A 87 -10.29 5.74 -4.26
C ASP A 87 -9.56 4.40 -3.97
N SER A 88 -10.26 3.43 -3.38
CA SER A 88 -9.74 2.11 -3.06
C SER A 88 -9.36 1.27 -4.28
N ASN A 89 -9.91 1.59 -5.45
CA ASN A 89 -9.58 0.97 -6.73
C ASN A 89 -8.45 1.70 -7.46
N TYR A 90 -7.88 2.73 -6.82
CA TYR A 90 -6.86 3.62 -7.37
C TYR A 90 -7.34 4.45 -8.57
N ASP A 91 -8.66 4.59 -8.72
CA ASP A 91 -9.24 5.50 -9.69
C ASP A 91 -9.22 6.93 -9.16
N THR A 92 -9.00 7.90 -10.06
CA THR A 92 -8.86 9.30 -9.70
C THR A 92 -10.09 10.13 -10.06
N THR A 93 -10.50 11.02 -9.13
CA THR A 93 -11.60 11.97 -9.35
C THR A 93 -11.14 13.39 -9.07
N GLY A 94 -11.43 14.34 -9.96
CA GLY A 94 -11.12 15.74 -9.77
C GLY A 94 -11.97 16.37 -8.66
N ILE A 95 -11.33 16.85 -7.58
CA ILE A 95 -11.98 17.56 -6.47
C ILE A 95 -11.84 19.07 -6.66
N VAL A 96 -10.65 19.64 -6.47
CA VAL A 96 -10.35 21.04 -6.82
C VAL A 96 -10.12 21.18 -8.32
N ALA A 97 -9.54 20.14 -8.95
CA ALA A 97 -9.33 20.09 -10.38
C ALA A 97 -10.67 19.88 -11.13
N ASP A 98 -10.84 20.61 -12.22
CA ASP A 98 -11.90 20.42 -13.21
C ASP A 98 -11.48 19.43 -14.30
N SER A 99 -10.25 19.59 -14.80
CA SER A 99 -9.70 18.73 -15.84
C SER A 99 -8.18 18.69 -15.81
N ILE A 100 -7.59 17.67 -16.43
CA ILE A 100 -6.16 17.52 -16.65
C ILE A 100 -5.88 17.14 -18.10
N GLY A 101 -4.91 17.81 -18.73
CA GLY A 101 -4.37 17.49 -20.03
C GLY A 101 -2.89 17.21 -19.97
N ILE A 102 -2.39 16.16 -20.68
CA ILE A 102 -0.98 15.79 -20.66
C ILE A 102 -0.40 15.86 -22.07
N SER A 103 0.64 16.69 -22.22
CA SER A 103 1.37 16.87 -23.49
C SER A 103 2.87 16.75 -23.22
N GLY A 104 3.50 15.70 -23.75
CA GLY A 104 4.91 15.41 -23.46
C GLY A 104 5.15 15.30 -21.96
N LYS A 105 6.09 16.07 -21.44
CA LYS A 105 6.46 16.13 -20.01
C LYS A 105 5.74 17.25 -19.25
N VAL A 106 4.57 17.65 -19.69
CA VAL A 106 3.78 18.72 -19.06
C VAL A 106 2.37 18.20 -18.82
N ALA A 107 1.92 18.31 -17.56
CA ALA A 107 0.53 18.15 -17.18
C ALA A 107 -0.07 19.53 -16.91
N THR A 108 -1.17 19.87 -17.59
CA THR A 108 -1.90 21.12 -17.40
C THR A 108 -3.21 20.81 -16.70
N VAL A 109 -3.40 21.35 -15.52
CA VAL A 109 -4.60 21.18 -14.67
C VAL A 109 -5.41 22.47 -14.69
N ARG A 110 -6.69 22.36 -15.02
CA ARG A 110 -7.68 23.43 -14.83
C ARG A 110 -8.36 23.25 -13.49
N ILE A 111 -8.59 24.36 -12.78
CA ILE A 111 -9.20 24.41 -11.45
C ILE A 111 -10.64 24.89 -11.58
N LYS A 112 -11.54 24.31 -10.78
CA LYS A 112 -12.93 24.76 -10.65
C LYS A 112 -13.00 26.18 -10.11
N HIS A 113 -13.83 27.03 -10.67
CA HIS A 113 -13.97 28.45 -10.27
C HIS A 113 -14.70 28.66 -8.93
N ASN A 114 -15.41 27.66 -8.43
CA ASN A 114 -16.29 27.74 -7.27
C ASN A 114 -15.78 26.97 -6.05
N VAL A 115 -14.47 26.78 -5.91
CA VAL A 115 -13.87 26.13 -4.74
C VAL A 115 -13.77 27.14 -3.60
N VAL A 116 -14.77 27.11 -2.72
CA VAL A 116 -14.92 28.09 -1.64
C VAL A 116 -13.93 27.81 -0.51
N CYS A 117 -13.11 28.80 -0.17
CA CYS A 117 -12.25 28.80 1.00
C CYS A 117 -12.86 29.68 2.09
N ARG A 118 -13.23 29.10 3.25
CA ARG A 118 -13.92 29.80 4.31
C ARG A 118 -13.12 31.00 4.84
N GLY A 119 -13.71 32.19 4.76
CA GLY A 119 -13.09 33.45 5.24
C GLY A 119 -12.05 34.06 4.31
N TYR A 120 -11.88 33.47 3.11
CA TYR A 120 -10.94 33.92 2.08
C TYR A 120 -11.60 33.91 0.70
N GLU A 121 -10.88 34.41 -0.29
CA GLU A 121 -11.26 34.23 -1.69
C GLU A 121 -11.18 32.76 -2.09
N ASN A 122 -11.89 32.36 -3.15
CA ASN A 122 -11.87 31.02 -3.67
C ASN A 122 -10.43 30.55 -3.94
N ILE A 123 -10.24 29.25 -3.88
CA ILE A 123 -8.97 28.61 -4.26
C ILE A 123 -8.67 28.91 -5.72
N ASN A 124 -7.43 29.26 -6.01
CA ASN A 124 -6.93 29.57 -7.34
C ASN A 124 -5.60 28.87 -7.64
N ALA A 125 -5.04 29.07 -8.83
CA ALA A 125 -3.81 28.42 -9.30
C ALA A 125 -2.58 28.75 -8.43
N HIS A 126 -2.50 29.94 -7.85
CA HIS A 126 -1.39 30.34 -6.96
C HIS A 126 -1.43 29.56 -5.65
N ASP A 127 -2.62 29.26 -5.13
CA ASP A 127 -2.81 28.43 -3.94
C ASP A 127 -2.34 26.99 -4.19
N VAL A 128 -2.59 26.46 -5.38
CA VAL A 128 -2.11 25.13 -5.79
C VAL A 128 -0.59 25.08 -5.89
N VAL A 129 0.04 26.09 -6.51
CA VAL A 129 1.51 26.17 -6.61
C VAL A 129 2.15 26.30 -5.22
N TYR A 130 1.58 27.12 -4.34
CA TYR A 130 2.02 27.26 -2.96
C TYR A 130 1.94 25.92 -2.22
N SER A 131 0.79 25.25 -2.29
CA SER A 131 0.55 23.95 -1.64
C SER A 131 1.47 22.85 -2.18
N PHE A 132 1.69 22.82 -3.51
CA PHE A 132 2.63 21.88 -4.13
C PHE A 132 4.04 22.02 -3.59
N ASN A 133 4.54 23.25 -3.46
CA ASN A 133 5.89 23.49 -2.94
C ASN A 133 6.04 23.04 -1.49
N LEU A 134 5.03 23.27 -0.65
CA LEU A 134 4.99 22.80 0.73
C LEU A 134 4.89 21.26 0.78
N ALA A 135 4.00 20.67 -0.01
CA ALA A 135 3.83 19.21 -0.08
C ALA A 135 5.12 18.51 -0.54
N LYS A 136 5.84 19.08 -1.51
CA LYS A 136 7.12 18.54 -1.98
C LYS A 136 8.21 18.54 -0.91
N ALA A 137 8.18 19.51 0.02
CA ALA A 137 9.09 19.58 1.16
C ALA A 137 8.62 18.77 2.38
N SER A 138 7.38 18.30 2.38
CA SER A 138 6.78 17.56 3.49
C SER A 138 7.33 16.14 3.60
N TYR A 139 7.49 15.66 4.83
CA TYR A 139 7.88 14.27 5.12
C TYR A 139 6.87 13.25 4.55
N TYR A 140 5.58 13.51 4.72
CA TYR A 140 4.51 12.60 4.30
C TYR A 140 4.23 12.67 2.79
N TRP A 141 4.07 13.90 2.24
CA TRP A 141 3.62 14.09 0.86
C TRP A 141 4.76 14.06 -0.17
N GLY A 142 5.99 14.42 0.24
CA GLY A 142 7.10 14.64 -0.69
C GLY A 142 7.42 13.43 -1.57
N ASN A 143 7.39 12.24 -0.99
CA ASN A 143 7.66 11.00 -1.72
C ASN A 143 6.58 10.65 -2.76
N ASN A 144 5.33 11.08 -2.55
CA ASN A 144 4.24 10.86 -3.50
C ASN A 144 4.39 11.73 -4.76
N LEU A 145 5.14 12.83 -4.65
CA LEU A 145 5.36 13.78 -5.74
C LEU A 145 6.61 13.51 -6.56
N ASP A 146 7.25 12.35 -6.37
CA ASP A 146 8.37 11.94 -7.21
C ASP A 146 7.96 11.92 -8.68
N GLY A 147 8.82 12.48 -9.54
CA GLY A 147 8.53 12.60 -10.98
C GLY A 147 7.85 13.92 -11.38
N ILE A 148 7.25 14.67 -10.44
CA ILE A 148 6.80 16.06 -10.68
C ILE A 148 7.88 17.02 -10.20
N THR A 149 8.48 17.77 -11.12
CA THR A 149 9.66 18.61 -10.82
C THR A 149 9.31 20.04 -10.45
N ASN A 150 8.25 20.59 -11.02
CA ASN A 150 7.87 21.99 -10.85
C ASN A 150 6.36 22.17 -11.05
N ALA A 151 5.80 23.22 -10.44
CA ALA A 151 4.46 23.71 -10.68
C ALA A 151 4.48 25.21 -10.95
N GLN A 152 3.68 25.70 -11.90
CA GLN A 152 3.59 27.11 -12.27
C GLN A 152 2.14 27.48 -12.60
N ALA A 153 1.64 28.56 -12.01
CA ALA A 153 0.37 29.17 -12.40
C ALA A 153 0.53 29.82 -13.79
N ILE A 154 -0.31 29.46 -14.73
CA ILE A 154 -0.37 30.04 -16.08
C ILE A 154 -1.34 31.23 -16.08
N ASP A 155 -2.44 31.05 -15.39
CA ASP A 155 -3.46 32.07 -15.08
C ASP A 155 -4.11 31.72 -13.73
N ASP A 156 -5.15 32.44 -13.32
CA ASP A 156 -5.81 32.25 -12.01
C ASP A 156 -6.41 30.84 -11.83
N TYR A 157 -6.69 30.11 -12.92
CA TYR A 157 -7.38 28.81 -12.88
C TYR A 157 -6.68 27.72 -13.67
N THR A 158 -5.43 27.94 -14.06
CA THR A 158 -4.63 26.96 -14.82
C THR A 158 -3.24 26.81 -14.22
N VAL A 159 -2.89 25.57 -13.86
CA VAL A 159 -1.56 25.22 -13.36
C VAL A 159 -0.86 24.26 -14.32
N SER A 160 0.39 24.54 -14.64
CA SER A 160 1.28 23.66 -15.39
C SER A 160 2.23 22.95 -14.44
N PHE A 161 2.31 21.62 -14.55
CA PHE A 161 3.26 20.78 -13.83
C PHE A 161 4.28 20.18 -14.78
N SER A 162 5.57 20.33 -14.47
CA SER A 162 6.66 19.73 -15.23
C SER A 162 6.93 18.30 -14.71
N LEU A 163 7.06 17.34 -15.62
CA LEU A 163 7.25 15.92 -15.33
C LEU A 163 8.62 15.42 -15.81
N ASN A 164 9.18 14.42 -15.13
CA ASN A 164 10.41 13.76 -15.59
C ASN A 164 10.21 12.98 -16.89
N PHE A 165 9.02 12.40 -17.08
CA PHE A 165 8.60 11.67 -18.28
C PHE A 165 7.11 11.91 -18.53
N LYS A 166 6.62 11.54 -19.72
CA LYS A 166 5.19 11.58 -20.02
C LYS A 166 4.45 10.52 -19.21
N ASP A 167 3.51 10.96 -18.35
CA ASP A 167 2.77 10.10 -17.42
C ASP A 167 1.28 10.41 -17.46
N LEU A 168 0.50 9.51 -18.04
CA LEU A 168 -0.96 9.66 -18.12
C LEU A 168 -1.68 9.43 -16.78
N TYR A 169 -0.98 8.83 -15.81
CA TYR A 169 -1.54 8.48 -14.49
C TYR A 169 -1.14 9.47 -13.39
N VAL A 170 -0.48 10.58 -13.75
CA VAL A 170 0.09 11.55 -12.81
C VAL A 170 -0.95 12.17 -11.85
N ALA A 171 -2.24 12.19 -12.23
CA ALA A 171 -3.32 12.67 -11.37
C ALA A 171 -3.36 11.95 -10.01
N GLY A 172 -3.03 10.66 -9.96
CA GLY A 172 -2.94 9.89 -8.71
C GLY A 172 -1.87 10.36 -7.73
N LYS A 173 -0.89 11.15 -8.19
CA LYS A 173 0.11 11.80 -7.34
C LYS A 173 -0.37 13.13 -6.75
N MET A 174 -1.43 13.72 -7.32
CA MET A 174 -1.90 15.05 -6.99
C MET A 174 -3.01 15.02 -5.91
N ASN A 175 -2.90 14.08 -4.98
CA ASN A 175 -3.83 13.92 -3.84
C ASN A 175 -3.36 14.67 -2.58
N PHE A 176 -2.41 15.59 -2.69
CA PHE A 176 -1.95 16.41 -1.59
C PHE A 176 -2.95 17.54 -1.27
N PRO A 177 -3.04 17.99 0.00
CA PRO A 177 -3.94 19.05 0.42
C PRO A 177 -3.69 20.40 -0.27
N ILE A 178 -4.77 21.09 -0.67
CA ILE A 178 -4.68 22.46 -1.17
C ILE A 178 -5.10 23.43 -0.06
N VAL A 179 -4.24 24.42 0.21
CA VAL A 179 -4.47 25.45 1.23
C VAL A 179 -4.29 26.84 0.64
N LYS A 180 -4.88 27.84 1.28
CA LYS A 180 -4.74 29.24 0.86
C LYS A 180 -3.31 29.73 1.05
N THR A 181 -2.79 30.44 0.06
CA THR A 181 -1.44 31.01 0.05
C THR A 181 -1.17 31.86 1.30
N GLY A 182 0.00 31.64 1.94
CA GLY A 182 0.44 32.37 3.12
C GLY A 182 -0.24 31.96 4.43
N THR A 183 -1.04 30.87 4.45
CA THR A 183 -1.70 30.42 5.68
C THR A 183 -1.04 29.21 6.34
N ALA A 184 -0.04 28.58 5.70
CA ALA A 184 0.60 27.34 6.15
C ALA A 184 2.10 27.51 6.49
N ASP A 185 2.54 28.67 6.93
CA ASP A 185 3.96 29.04 7.03
C ASP A 185 4.71 28.40 8.19
N SER A 186 4.02 27.76 9.15
CA SER A 186 4.64 27.10 10.29
C SER A 186 3.87 25.86 10.76
N LYS A 187 4.54 25.01 11.52
CA LYS A 187 3.93 23.80 12.12
C LYS A 187 2.63 24.12 12.90
N ASN A 188 2.62 25.24 13.62
CA ASN A 188 1.51 25.61 14.49
C ASN A 188 0.42 26.44 13.78
N SER A 189 0.59 26.76 12.49
CA SER A 189 -0.46 27.45 11.74
C SER A 189 -1.62 26.50 11.47
N ILE A 190 -2.83 27.07 11.41
CA ILE A 190 -4.05 26.40 10.98
C ILE A 190 -4.37 26.94 9.60
N PRO A 191 -3.93 26.26 8.52
CA PRO A 191 -4.16 26.75 7.17
C PRO A 191 -5.64 26.91 6.85
N ALA A 192 -5.96 27.83 5.96
CA ALA A 192 -7.30 27.95 5.40
C ALA A 192 -7.47 26.98 4.23
N GLY A 193 -8.57 26.22 4.20
CA GLY A 193 -8.88 25.22 3.18
C GLY A 193 -10.32 25.23 2.73
N SER A 194 -10.63 24.37 1.77
CA SER A 194 -11.94 24.24 1.14
C SER A 194 -12.72 22.99 1.57
N GLY A 195 -12.21 22.24 2.56
CA GLY A 195 -12.82 20.97 2.98
C GLY A 195 -14.19 21.11 3.63
N LYS A 196 -14.83 19.99 3.88
CA LYS A 196 -16.17 19.89 4.48
C LYS A 196 -16.22 20.39 5.92
N TYR A 197 -15.07 20.41 6.61
CA TYR A 197 -14.94 20.84 8.00
C TYR A 197 -13.85 21.89 8.14
N TYR A 198 -13.92 22.68 9.21
CA TYR A 198 -12.84 23.55 9.63
C TYR A 198 -12.48 23.29 11.10
N PHE A 199 -11.19 23.44 11.41
CA PHE A 199 -10.67 23.25 12.76
C PHE A 199 -10.87 24.50 13.62
N THR A 200 -11.35 24.33 14.85
CA THR A 200 -11.47 25.41 15.84
C THR A 200 -11.59 24.82 17.25
N GLN A 201 -10.83 25.33 18.19
CA GLN A 201 -10.90 24.96 19.61
C GLN A 201 -10.91 23.43 19.84
N ASP A 202 -9.94 22.74 19.26
CA ASP A 202 -9.76 21.27 19.36
C ASP A 202 -11.04 20.47 18.91
N ARG A 203 -11.70 20.93 17.86
CA ARG A 203 -12.83 20.24 17.21
C ARG A 203 -12.93 20.62 15.73
N LEU A 204 -13.62 19.79 14.98
CA LEU A 204 -13.97 20.08 13.60
C LEU A 204 -15.45 20.45 13.53
N VAL A 205 -15.76 21.54 12.83
CA VAL A 205 -17.12 22.02 12.61
C VAL A 205 -17.45 21.95 11.13
N SER A 206 -18.60 21.40 10.78
CA SER A 206 -19.04 21.29 9.39
C SER A 206 -19.26 22.67 8.77
N VAL A 207 -18.77 22.86 7.56
CA VAL A 207 -18.99 24.09 6.78
C VAL A 207 -20.44 24.24 6.33
N ALA A 208 -21.10 23.11 6.00
CA ALA A 208 -22.48 23.09 5.53
C ALA A 208 -23.50 23.23 6.66
N ASP A 209 -23.18 22.67 7.85
CA ASP A 209 -24.06 22.70 9.03
C ASP A 209 -23.20 22.90 10.28
N GLY A 210 -23.15 24.12 10.79
CA GLY A 210 -22.39 24.47 12.00
C GLY A 210 -22.78 23.70 13.27
N ASN A 211 -23.89 22.97 13.28
CA ASN A 211 -24.30 22.09 14.40
C ASN A 211 -23.64 20.71 14.32
N LYS A 212 -23.18 20.28 13.13
CA LYS A 212 -22.42 19.03 13.00
C LYS A 212 -20.98 19.27 13.46
N ILE A 213 -20.60 18.63 14.54
CA ILE A 213 -19.31 18.77 15.21
C ILE A 213 -18.67 17.40 15.36
N ILE A 214 -17.40 17.27 14.98
CA ILE A 214 -16.53 16.16 15.32
C ILE A 214 -15.69 16.61 16.50
N SER A 215 -15.80 15.95 17.64
CA SER A 215 -14.97 16.19 18.81
C SER A 215 -13.59 15.56 18.61
N LEU A 216 -12.54 16.20 19.12
CA LEU A 216 -11.20 15.68 19.06
C LEU A 216 -10.70 15.35 20.46
N VAL A 217 -10.09 14.19 20.63
CA VAL A 217 -9.45 13.78 21.88
C VAL A 217 -7.95 13.78 21.68
N GLU A 218 -7.24 14.47 22.56
CA GLU A 218 -5.79 14.54 22.51
C GLU A 218 -5.15 13.19 22.78
N THR A 219 -4.32 12.73 21.84
CA THR A 219 -3.51 11.52 21.92
C THR A 219 -2.06 11.88 21.61
N SER A 220 -1.10 11.18 22.22
CA SER A 220 0.33 11.50 22.06
C SER A 220 1.05 10.57 21.09
N ASN A 221 0.55 9.35 20.94
CA ASN A 221 1.12 8.31 20.10
C ASN A 221 0.05 7.23 19.82
N ARG A 222 0.41 6.25 19.02
CA ARG A 222 -0.48 5.16 18.62
C ARG A 222 -1.05 4.37 19.80
N ASP A 223 -0.22 4.02 20.80
CA ASP A 223 -0.69 3.25 21.96
C ASP A 223 -1.77 4.03 22.72
N SER A 224 -1.61 5.35 22.83
CA SER A 224 -2.62 6.20 23.48
C SER A 224 -3.92 6.31 22.68
N VAL A 225 -3.91 6.16 21.35
CA VAL A 225 -5.13 6.07 20.52
C VAL A 225 -5.83 4.75 20.75
N GLU A 226 -5.09 3.64 20.79
CA GLU A 226 -5.63 2.32 21.06
C GLU A 226 -6.25 2.25 22.47
N ASP A 227 -5.57 2.77 23.48
CA ASP A 227 -6.09 2.85 24.83
C ASP A 227 -7.37 3.70 24.91
N ALA A 228 -7.39 4.86 24.21
CA ALA A 228 -8.56 5.73 24.13
C ALA A 228 -9.76 5.06 23.45
N LEU A 229 -9.52 4.26 22.40
CA LEU A 229 -10.57 3.46 21.78
C LEU A 229 -11.12 2.40 22.75
N ASN A 230 -10.22 1.65 23.42
CA ASN A 230 -10.61 0.57 24.35
C ASN A 230 -11.47 1.04 25.53
N ILE A 231 -11.35 2.32 25.92
CA ILE A 231 -12.16 2.93 26.99
C ILE A 231 -13.30 3.83 26.45
N GLY A 232 -13.55 3.80 25.13
CA GLY A 232 -14.64 4.52 24.48
C GLY A 232 -14.48 6.05 24.42
N MET A 233 -13.23 6.55 24.48
CA MET A 233 -12.94 7.99 24.35
C MET A 233 -12.81 8.45 22.90
N VAL A 234 -12.46 7.55 21.98
CA VAL A 234 -12.42 7.79 20.53
C VAL A 234 -13.15 6.68 19.80
N ASP A 235 -13.61 6.97 18.60
CA ASP A 235 -14.44 6.08 17.82
C ASP A 235 -13.71 5.32 16.73
N VAL A 236 -12.51 5.74 16.36
CA VAL A 236 -11.76 5.17 15.25
C VAL A 236 -10.29 5.04 15.62
N PHE A 237 -9.75 3.85 15.37
CA PHE A 237 -8.31 3.57 15.42
C PHE A 237 -7.88 2.96 14.09
N PHE A 238 -6.74 3.41 13.57
CA PHE A 238 -6.11 2.83 12.37
C PHE A 238 -4.71 2.33 12.68
N SER A 239 -4.39 1.16 12.16
CA SER A 239 -3.05 0.60 12.19
C SER A 239 -2.63 0.14 10.80
N ASP A 240 -1.48 0.60 10.36
CA ASP A 240 -0.83 0.07 9.15
C ASP A 240 0.04 -1.17 9.42
N LEU A 241 0.01 -1.68 10.65
CA LEU A 241 0.79 -2.83 11.11
C LEU A 241 2.31 -2.69 10.86
N SER A 242 2.83 -1.46 10.86
CA SER A 242 4.27 -1.20 10.70
C SER A 242 5.07 -1.53 11.94
N ASP A 243 4.42 -1.51 13.10
CA ASP A 243 5.02 -1.86 14.39
C ASP A 243 4.94 -3.37 14.66
N GLU A 244 5.97 -3.94 15.27
CA GLU A 244 6.06 -5.37 15.56
C GLU A 244 5.09 -5.85 16.66
N ASN A 245 4.49 -4.93 17.40
CA ASN A 245 3.60 -5.23 18.51
C ASN A 245 2.14 -5.26 18.06
N TYR A 246 1.73 -6.43 17.58
CA TYR A 246 0.31 -6.71 17.32
C TYR A 246 -0.47 -6.80 18.63
N LYS A 247 -1.10 -5.72 18.99
CA LYS A 247 -2.28 -5.79 19.84
C LYS A 247 -3.48 -5.59 18.93
N VAL A 248 -4.36 -6.57 18.88
CA VAL A 248 -5.65 -6.40 18.20
C VAL A 248 -6.51 -5.59 19.14
N ALA A 249 -6.82 -4.34 18.79
CA ALA A 249 -7.81 -3.56 19.52
C ALA A 249 -9.17 -4.25 19.46
N VAL A 250 -9.91 -4.18 20.57
CA VAL A 250 -11.24 -4.80 20.68
C VAL A 250 -12.26 -3.88 20.01
N GLY A 251 -13.01 -4.40 19.04
CA GLY A 251 -14.06 -3.64 18.36
C GLY A 251 -14.43 -4.22 16.99
N ASN A 252 -15.22 -3.47 16.23
CA ASN A 252 -15.56 -3.82 14.85
C ASN A 252 -14.34 -3.53 13.95
N THR A 253 -13.63 -4.60 13.58
CA THR A 253 -12.39 -4.52 12.81
C THR A 253 -12.66 -4.67 11.31
N LYS A 254 -12.09 -3.76 10.52
CA LYS A 254 -12.07 -3.82 9.05
C LYS A 254 -10.61 -3.90 8.58
N GLU A 255 -10.28 -4.93 7.81
CA GLU A 255 -8.97 -5.04 7.17
C GLU A 255 -8.96 -4.28 5.84
N ILE A 256 -7.81 -3.68 5.51
CA ILE A 256 -7.65 -2.82 4.34
C ILE A 256 -6.31 -3.15 3.71
N THR A 257 -6.28 -3.43 2.41
CA THR A 257 -5.02 -3.57 1.69
C THR A 257 -4.37 -2.21 1.49
N LEU A 258 -3.10 -2.13 1.83
CA LEU A 258 -2.30 -0.91 1.69
C LEU A 258 -1.56 -0.90 0.35
N SER A 259 -1.05 0.27 -0.05
CA SER A 259 -0.16 0.39 -1.21
C SER A 259 1.29 -0.04 -0.93
N ASN A 260 1.54 -0.67 0.22
CA ASN A 260 2.85 -1.13 0.66
C ASN A 260 3.21 -2.45 -0.01
N MET A 261 3.95 -2.39 -1.11
CA MET A 261 4.43 -3.54 -1.86
C MET A 261 5.69 -4.11 -1.22
N ILE A 262 5.63 -5.39 -0.85
CA ILE A 262 6.79 -6.19 -0.45
C ILE A 262 7.35 -6.83 -1.71
N TYR A 263 8.65 -6.75 -1.92
CA TYR A 263 9.28 -7.24 -3.14
C TYR A 263 10.68 -7.79 -2.91
N LEU A 264 11.07 -8.76 -3.74
CA LEU A 264 12.42 -9.29 -3.81
C LEU A 264 13.19 -8.56 -4.92
N GLY A 265 14.14 -7.72 -4.52
CA GLY A 265 15.08 -7.07 -5.45
C GLY A 265 16.14 -8.07 -5.90
N LEU A 266 16.38 -8.13 -7.21
CA LEU A 266 17.30 -9.07 -7.86
C LEU A 266 18.37 -8.28 -8.61
N ASN A 267 19.63 -8.52 -8.29
CA ASN A 267 20.73 -7.79 -8.93
C ASN A 267 21.08 -8.39 -10.30
N SER A 268 20.56 -7.79 -11.36
CA SER A 268 20.78 -8.24 -12.74
C SER A 268 22.26 -8.07 -13.22
N ASN A 269 23.12 -7.40 -12.45
CA ASN A 269 24.57 -7.39 -12.71
C ASN A 269 25.24 -8.73 -12.34
N ARG A 270 24.54 -9.60 -11.58
CA ARG A 270 25.03 -10.96 -11.29
C ARG A 270 24.70 -11.87 -12.46
N GLY A 271 25.69 -12.39 -13.16
CA GLY A 271 25.49 -13.18 -14.37
C GLY A 271 24.59 -14.42 -14.20
N ALA A 272 24.56 -15.00 -13.01
CA ALA A 272 23.65 -16.10 -12.68
C ALA A 272 22.17 -15.64 -12.53
N LEU A 273 21.91 -14.38 -12.19
CA LEU A 273 20.56 -13.80 -12.04
C LEU A 273 20.03 -13.22 -13.37
N ASN A 274 20.27 -13.93 -14.49
CA ASN A 274 19.68 -13.55 -15.76
C ASN A 274 18.14 -13.68 -15.73
N LYS A 275 17.45 -13.16 -16.74
CA LYS A 275 15.97 -13.10 -16.77
C LYS A 275 15.29 -14.47 -16.54
N TYR A 276 15.86 -15.56 -17.07
CA TYR A 276 15.26 -16.88 -16.91
C TYR A 276 15.35 -17.37 -15.46
N ILE A 277 16.48 -17.14 -14.79
CA ILE A 277 16.62 -17.50 -13.37
C ILE A 277 15.74 -16.60 -12.50
N ARG A 278 15.59 -15.29 -12.83
CA ARG A 278 14.63 -14.41 -12.14
C ARG A 278 13.19 -14.90 -12.32
N SER A 279 12.83 -15.31 -13.54
CA SER A 279 11.52 -15.94 -13.83
C SER A 279 11.30 -17.25 -13.06
N ALA A 280 12.34 -18.08 -12.93
CA ALA A 280 12.28 -19.32 -12.12
C ALA A 280 12.07 -19.02 -10.62
N ILE A 281 12.75 -17.99 -10.09
CA ILE A 281 12.55 -17.50 -8.71
C ILE A 281 11.11 -17.04 -8.53
N ALA A 282 10.60 -16.19 -9.43
CA ALA A 282 9.21 -15.73 -9.40
C ALA A 282 8.20 -16.87 -9.49
N ALA A 283 8.45 -17.85 -10.36
CA ALA A 283 7.60 -19.03 -10.49
C ALA A 283 7.57 -19.89 -9.21
N LYS A 284 8.70 -19.97 -8.48
CA LYS A 284 8.77 -20.79 -7.25
C LYS A 284 8.13 -20.12 -6.04
N ILE A 285 8.19 -18.78 -5.93
CA ILE A 285 7.63 -18.03 -4.80
C ILE A 285 6.12 -18.27 -4.72
N ASP A 286 5.67 -18.72 -3.56
CA ASP A 286 4.25 -18.82 -3.20
C ASP A 286 3.86 -17.61 -2.35
N SER A 287 3.30 -16.60 -3.01
CA SER A 287 2.92 -15.33 -2.40
C SER A 287 1.82 -15.49 -1.35
N ASP A 288 0.83 -16.37 -1.61
CA ASP A 288 -0.27 -16.64 -0.68
C ASP A 288 0.26 -17.30 0.61
N ASN A 289 1.18 -18.26 0.46
CA ASN A 289 1.80 -18.90 1.64
C ASN A 289 2.67 -17.92 2.42
N ILE A 290 3.41 -17.02 1.77
CA ILE A 290 4.22 -16.00 2.45
C ILE A 290 3.31 -15.02 3.20
N ALA A 291 2.22 -14.55 2.58
CA ALA A 291 1.25 -13.68 3.21
C ALA A 291 0.65 -14.33 4.47
N LEU A 292 0.27 -15.62 4.38
CA LEU A 292 -0.32 -16.35 5.49
C LEU A 292 0.71 -16.66 6.59
N SER A 293 1.87 -17.23 6.25
CA SER A 293 2.79 -17.79 7.23
C SER A 293 3.78 -16.76 7.78
N SER A 294 4.29 -15.85 6.94
CA SER A 294 5.30 -14.87 7.35
C SER A 294 4.67 -13.57 7.85
N TYR A 295 3.53 -13.17 7.27
CA TYR A 295 2.79 -11.96 7.66
C TYR A 295 1.55 -12.27 8.51
N GLN A 296 1.36 -13.52 8.94
CA GLN A 296 0.25 -13.97 9.80
C GLN A 296 -1.14 -13.64 9.20
N GLY A 297 -1.27 -13.62 7.88
CA GLY A 297 -2.48 -13.23 7.17
C GLY A 297 -2.62 -11.73 6.92
N HIS A 298 -1.72 -10.87 7.43
CA HIS A 298 -1.78 -9.42 7.27
C HIS A 298 -1.02 -8.93 6.02
N ALA A 299 -1.22 -9.65 4.94
CA ALA A 299 -0.78 -9.29 3.59
C ALA A 299 -1.63 -10.02 2.55
N VAL A 300 -1.70 -9.47 1.35
CA VAL A 300 -2.29 -10.10 0.16
C VAL A 300 -1.18 -10.52 -0.77
N GLY A 301 -1.09 -11.80 -1.09
CA GLY A 301 -0.09 -12.33 -2.05
C GLY A 301 -0.39 -11.83 -3.46
N PHE A 302 0.57 -11.12 -4.08
CA PHE A 302 0.41 -10.64 -5.45
C PHE A 302 1.77 -10.38 -6.11
N LYS A 303 1.96 -10.85 -7.36
CA LYS A 303 3.27 -10.83 -8.05
C LYS A 303 3.40 -9.78 -9.15
N LEU A 304 2.48 -8.86 -9.25
CA LEU A 304 2.59 -7.71 -10.13
C LEU A 304 2.82 -6.43 -9.31
N PRO A 305 3.57 -5.43 -9.82
CA PRO A 305 3.88 -4.22 -9.07
C PRO A 305 2.74 -3.19 -9.15
N ILE A 306 1.56 -3.62 -8.74
CA ILE A 306 0.33 -2.83 -8.72
C ILE A 306 -0.55 -3.35 -7.58
N ALA A 307 -1.27 -2.46 -6.90
CA ALA A 307 -2.14 -2.88 -5.80
C ALA A 307 -3.22 -3.87 -6.27
N PRO A 308 -3.43 -4.96 -5.53
CA PRO A 308 -4.38 -6.02 -5.92
C PRO A 308 -5.81 -5.53 -6.14
N GLU A 309 -6.24 -4.50 -5.40
CA GLU A 309 -7.58 -3.91 -5.48
C GLU A 309 -7.75 -2.94 -6.65
N SER A 310 -6.66 -2.55 -7.33
CA SER A 310 -6.77 -1.57 -8.41
C SER A 310 -7.57 -2.12 -9.61
N THR A 311 -8.30 -1.24 -10.27
CA THR A 311 -9.01 -1.56 -11.53
C THR A 311 -8.07 -2.21 -12.55
N VAL A 312 -6.82 -1.72 -12.64
CA VAL A 312 -5.80 -2.29 -13.54
C VAL A 312 -5.44 -3.72 -13.14
N ALA A 313 -5.27 -4.01 -11.83
CA ALA A 313 -4.96 -5.37 -11.37
C ALA A 313 -6.04 -6.37 -11.79
N GLY A 314 -7.32 -5.99 -11.73
CA GLY A 314 -8.43 -6.81 -12.23
C GLY A 314 -8.29 -7.17 -13.71
N ASN A 315 -7.83 -6.22 -14.54
CA ASN A 315 -7.65 -6.41 -15.98
C ASN A 315 -6.48 -7.34 -16.32
N VAL A 316 -5.44 -7.38 -15.48
CA VAL A 316 -4.20 -8.13 -15.72
C VAL A 316 -4.03 -9.36 -14.80
N ALA A 317 -5.00 -9.69 -13.97
CA ALA A 317 -4.93 -10.78 -12.99
C ALA A 317 -4.55 -12.15 -13.59
N LYS A 318 -4.86 -12.40 -14.86
CA LYS A 318 -4.50 -13.65 -15.57
C LYS A 318 -3.00 -13.78 -15.88
N ILE A 319 -2.24 -12.69 -15.78
CA ILE A 319 -0.79 -12.67 -16.01
C ILE A 319 -0.07 -13.16 -14.74
N GLU A 320 -0.67 -12.98 -13.59
CA GLU A 320 -0.12 -13.43 -12.32
C GLU A 320 0.06 -14.95 -12.27
N THR A 321 1.21 -15.41 -11.78
CA THR A 321 1.52 -16.83 -11.64
C THR A 321 1.53 -17.23 -10.17
N LYS A 322 0.75 -18.24 -9.79
CA LYS A 322 0.86 -18.88 -8.47
C LYS A 322 2.16 -19.70 -8.35
N GLY A 323 2.60 -19.94 -7.13
CA GLY A 323 3.80 -20.74 -6.85
C GLY A 323 3.75 -22.09 -7.57
N ASN A 324 4.75 -22.36 -8.42
CA ASN A 324 4.82 -23.56 -9.24
C ASN A 324 6.25 -24.11 -9.29
N LYS A 325 6.52 -25.09 -8.45
CA LYS A 325 7.82 -25.77 -8.35
C LYS A 325 8.24 -26.47 -9.64
N GLU A 326 7.29 -27.09 -10.34
CA GLU A 326 7.58 -27.80 -11.58
C GLU A 326 8.01 -26.83 -12.69
N LEU A 327 7.27 -25.72 -12.85
CA LEU A 327 7.63 -24.67 -13.80
C LEU A 327 9.01 -24.08 -13.49
N ALA A 328 9.30 -23.80 -12.21
CA ALA A 328 10.60 -23.30 -11.78
C ALA A 328 11.73 -24.27 -12.14
N ASN A 329 11.60 -25.57 -11.81
CA ASN A 329 12.58 -26.58 -12.16
C ASN A 329 12.77 -26.70 -13.67
N ASN A 330 11.69 -26.71 -14.47
CA ASN A 330 11.77 -26.79 -15.92
C ASN A 330 12.57 -25.60 -16.52
N ILE A 331 12.40 -24.39 -15.99
CA ILE A 331 13.17 -23.22 -16.41
C ILE A 331 14.65 -23.38 -16.04
N ILE A 332 14.94 -23.77 -14.79
CA ILE A 332 16.29 -23.98 -14.26
C ILE A 332 17.04 -25.02 -15.09
N ASP A 333 16.40 -26.15 -15.40
CA ASP A 333 17.01 -27.24 -16.15
C ASP A 333 17.28 -26.85 -17.62
N ARG A 334 16.37 -26.06 -18.25
CA ARG A 334 16.61 -25.49 -19.59
C ARG A 334 17.77 -24.50 -19.63
N CYS A 335 18.09 -23.85 -18.50
CA CYS A 335 19.28 -23.00 -18.36
C CYS A 335 20.57 -23.81 -18.09
N GLY A 336 20.49 -25.15 -18.12
CA GLY A 336 21.64 -26.05 -17.95
C GLY A 336 22.01 -26.35 -16.51
N TYR A 337 21.24 -25.92 -15.52
CA TYR A 337 21.47 -26.20 -14.09
C TYR A 337 20.94 -27.57 -13.71
N THR A 338 21.59 -28.62 -14.21
CA THR A 338 21.14 -30.02 -14.06
C THR A 338 22.00 -30.84 -13.09
N ARG A 339 23.13 -30.28 -12.63
CA ARG A 339 24.05 -30.95 -11.71
C ARG A 339 24.11 -30.18 -10.39
N TYR A 340 24.52 -30.86 -9.32
CA TYR A 340 24.76 -30.27 -8.02
C TYR A 340 26.27 -30.11 -7.76
N SER A 341 26.62 -29.01 -7.11
CA SER A 341 27.91 -28.77 -6.48
C SER A 341 27.65 -28.34 -5.04
N GLY A 342 27.87 -29.26 -4.09
CA GLY A 342 27.33 -29.11 -2.74
C GLY A 342 25.81 -29.14 -2.74
N SER A 343 25.19 -28.17 -2.07
CA SER A 343 23.72 -28.03 -1.97
C SER A 343 23.10 -27.22 -3.13
N ALA A 344 23.91 -26.59 -3.98
CA ALA A 344 23.41 -25.74 -5.07
C ALA A 344 23.51 -26.41 -6.43
N LYS A 345 22.52 -26.18 -7.31
CA LYS A 345 22.60 -26.53 -8.72
C LYS A 345 23.61 -25.68 -9.46
N THR A 346 24.26 -26.26 -10.49
CA THR A 346 25.25 -25.59 -11.34
C THR A 346 25.04 -25.93 -12.81
N ASN A 347 25.35 -24.98 -13.70
CA ASN A 347 25.50 -25.18 -15.13
C ASN A 347 26.97 -25.28 -15.57
N GLY A 348 27.91 -25.33 -14.61
CA GLY A 348 29.35 -25.38 -14.82
C GLY A 348 30.02 -23.98 -14.83
N ALA A 349 29.31 -22.94 -15.23
CA ALA A 349 29.81 -21.56 -15.18
C ALA A 349 29.38 -20.83 -13.90
N TYR A 350 28.16 -21.11 -13.42
CA TYR A 350 27.58 -20.46 -12.25
C TYR A 350 26.95 -21.50 -11.31
N LEU A 351 26.88 -21.13 -10.03
CA LEU A 351 26.11 -21.81 -9.00
C LEU A 351 24.83 -21.02 -8.72
N LEU A 352 23.73 -21.71 -8.43
CA LEU A 352 22.53 -21.06 -7.87
C LEU A 352 22.73 -20.81 -6.35
N SER A 353 23.74 -20.00 -6.04
CA SER A 353 24.10 -19.67 -4.65
C SER A 353 24.16 -18.16 -4.52
N PHE A 354 23.33 -17.61 -3.63
CA PHE A 354 23.14 -16.16 -3.47
C PHE A 354 22.98 -15.77 -2.01
N SER A 355 23.37 -14.53 -1.72
CA SER A 355 22.98 -13.85 -0.46
C SER A 355 21.62 -13.17 -0.62
N LEU A 356 20.77 -13.27 0.41
CA LEU A 356 19.52 -12.52 0.55
C LEU A 356 19.65 -11.62 1.77
N ILE A 357 19.77 -10.30 1.55
CA ILE A 357 19.84 -9.34 2.65
C ILE A 357 18.43 -8.87 3.05
N VAL A 358 18.21 -8.69 4.34
CA VAL A 358 16.95 -8.20 4.90
C VAL A 358 17.22 -7.32 6.11
N ASN A 359 16.41 -6.24 6.28
CA ASN A 359 16.46 -5.38 7.45
C ASN A 359 15.92 -6.11 8.69
N ARG A 360 16.69 -6.11 9.81
CA ARG A 360 16.33 -6.76 11.07
C ARG A 360 15.16 -6.11 11.81
N ASP A 361 14.85 -4.84 11.52
CA ASP A 361 13.88 -4.06 12.29
C ASP A 361 12.41 -4.40 11.92
N ASN A 362 12.19 -5.42 11.08
CA ASN A 362 10.86 -5.94 10.75
C ASN A 362 10.87 -7.47 10.73
N GLN A 363 10.32 -8.09 11.76
CA GLN A 363 10.34 -9.55 11.95
C GLN A 363 9.54 -10.29 10.88
N PHE A 364 8.48 -9.70 10.35
CA PHE A 364 7.70 -10.31 9.26
C PHE A 364 8.51 -10.43 7.98
N ARG A 365 9.29 -9.37 7.64
CA ARG A 365 10.21 -9.44 6.49
C ARG A 365 11.35 -10.42 6.72
N VAL A 366 11.86 -10.52 7.94
CA VAL A 366 12.87 -11.54 8.30
C VAL A 366 12.30 -12.93 8.11
N ALA A 367 11.09 -13.22 8.63
CA ALA A 367 10.41 -14.49 8.44
C ALA A 367 10.14 -14.80 6.96
N ALA A 368 9.71 -13.80 6.18
CA ALA A 368 9.50 -13.94 4.75
C ALA A 368 10.81 -14.25 3.98
N ALA A 369 11.93 -13.64 4.37
CA ALA A 369 13.23 -13.93 3.77
C ALA A 369 13.67 -15.40 3.98
N TYR A 370 13.47 -15.94 5.18
CA TYR A 370 13.74 -17.37 5.45
C TYR A 370 12.77 -18.28 4.69
N ASN A 371 11.46 -17.95 4.65
CA ASN A 371 10.47 -18.72 3.87
C ASN A 371 10.84 -18.77 2.38
N ILE A 372 11.24 -17.62 1.80
CA ILE A 372 11.72 -17.55 0.41
C ILE A 372 12.98 -18.43 0.23
N ALA A 373 13.94 -18.38 1.14
CA ALA A 373 15.17 -19.15 1.08
C ALA A 373 14.87 -20.67 1.10
N ASP A 374 14.03 -21.12 2.04
CA ASP A 374 13.61 -22.53 2.16
C ASP A 374 12.84 -22.99 0.93
N SER A 375 11.92 -22.17 0.43
CA SER A 375 11.17 -22.45 -0.78
C SER A 375 12.08 -22.63 -1.99
N LEU A 376 13.06 -21.75 -2.18
CA LEU A 376 13.99 -21.80 -3.30
C LEU A 376 14.96 -23.00 -3.18
N ALA A 377 15.33 -23.41 -1.96
CA ALA A 377 16.19 -24.57 -1.72
C ALA A 377 15.59 -25.88 -2.33
N GLU A 378 14.26 -26.02 -2.38
CA GLU A 378 13.59 -27.14 -3.02
C GLU A 378 13.84 -27.24 -4.53
N CYS A 379 14.31 -26.17 -5.18
CA CYS A 379 14.68 -26.14 -6.59
C CYS A 379 16.20 -26.13 -6.81
N GLY A 380 16.99 -26.33 -5.75
CA GLY A 380 18.45 -26.40 -5.80
C GLY A 380 19.14 -25.04 -5.72
N PHE A 381 18.47 -24.00 -5.19
CA PHE A 381 19.13 -22.77 -4.78
C PHE A 381 19.76 -22.95 -3.39
N LEU A 382 20.90 -22.34 -3.17
CA LEU A 382 21.49 -22.13 -1.85
C LEU A 382 21.41 -20.65 -1.51
N ILE A 383 20.51 -20.29 -0.60
CA ILE A 383 20.28 -18.89 -0.23
C ILE A 383 20.81 -18.66 1.20
N ASN A 384 21.77 -17.74 1.32
CA ASN A 384 22.31 -17.30 2.61
C ASN A 384 21.59 -16.01 3.05
N VAL A 385 20.64 -16.13 3.98
CA VAL A 385 19.91 -14.98 4.54
C VAL A 385 20.84 -14.21 5.49
N GLN A 386 20.99 -12.91 5.24
CA GLN A 386 21.79 -11.98 6.05
C GLN A 386 20.87 -10.92 6.63
N VAL A 387 20.63 -11.00 7.94
CA VAL A 387 19.82 -10.05 8.70
C VAL A 387 20.71 -8.90 9.14
N LEU A 388 20.47 -7.69 8.60
CA LEU A 388 21.33 -6.52 8.73
C LEU A 388 20.64 -5.39 9.50
N SER A 389 21.43 -4.47 10.07
CA SER A 389 20.91 -3.18 10.53
C SER A 389 20.34 -2.39 9.34
N PHE A 390 19.41 -1.46 9.60
CA PHE A 390 18.86 -0.62 8.53
C PHE A 390 19.96 0.17 7.80
N ALA A 391 20.97 0.65 8.50
CA ALA A 391 22.08 1.38 7.91
C ALA A 391 22.89 0.52 6.93
N ASP A 392 23.34 -0.68 7.36
CA ASP A 392 24.10 -1.61 6.52
C ASP A 392 23.27 -2.12 5.34
N TYR A 393 21.99 -2.42 5.58
CA TYR A 393 21.04 -2.84 4.56
C TYR A 393 20.86 -1.76 3.47
N SER A 394 20.63 -0.51 3.89
CA SER A 394 20.45 0.62 2.96
C SER A 394 21.72 0.95 2.16
N GLU A 395 22.89 0.89 2.80
CA GLU A 395 24.17 1.10 2.14
C GLU A 395 24.42 0.04 1.07
N ARG A 396 24.20 -1.24 1.39
CA ARG A 396 24.41 -2.33 0.43
C ARG A 396 23.48 -2.27 -0.76
N ILE A 397 22.22 -1.85 -0.57
CA ILE A 397 21.29 -1.65 -1.69
C ILE A 397 21.74 -0.47 -2.55
N SER A 398 22.00 0.68 -1.95
CA SER A 398 22.35 1.90 -2.70
C SER A 398 23.67 1.76 -3.47
N SER A 399 24.64 1.01 -2.95
CA SER A 399 25.92 0.69 -3.60
C SER A 399 25.81 -0.48 -4.61
N GLY A 400 24.68 -1.19 -4.70
CA GLY A 400 24.52 -2.39 -5.52
C GLY A 400 25.32 -3.60 -5.02
N ASN A 401 25.79 -3.57 -3.77
CA ASN A 401 26.55 -4.66 -3.15
C ASN A 401 25.64 -5.72 -2.49
N TYR A 402 24.82 -6.37 -3.30
CA TYR A 402 23.93 -7.45 -2.92
C TYR A 402 23.74 -8.42 -4.09
N ASP A 403 23.24 -9.61 -3.83
CA ASP A 403 22.70 -10.51 -4.86
C ASP A 403 21.18 -10.38 -4.90
N MET A 404 20.53 -10.52 -3.74
CA MET A 404 19.09 -10.33 -3.55
C MET A 404 18.83 -9.53 -2.27
N TYR A 405 17.73 -8.78 -2.23
CA TYR A 405 17.23 -8.16 -0.99
C TYR A 405 15.72 -8.23 -0.92
N LEU A 406 15.18 -8.39 0.29
CA LEU A 406 13.74 -8.28 0.53
C LEU A 406 13.43 -6.87 1.05
N GLY A 407 12.70 -6.12 0.25
CA GLY A 407 12.34 -4.73 0.51
C GLY A 407 10.85 -4.50 0.61
N GLU A 408 10.49 -3.29 1.01
CA GLU A 408 9.13 -2.79 1.00
C GLU A 408 9.14 -1.35 0.48
N VAL A 409 8.14 -1.01 -0.32
CA VAL A 409 7.92 0.34 -0.83
C VAL A 409 6.44 0.67 -0.80
N LYS A 410 6.10 1.86 -0.27
CA LYS A 410 4.76 2.43 -0.39
C LYS A 410 4.64 3.05 -1.79
N LEU A 411 3.72 2.55 -2.59
CA LEU A 411 3.37 3.12 -3.88
C LEU A 411 2.43 4.32 -3.68
N ASP A 412 2.56 5.32 -4.53
CA ASP A 412 1.64 6.46 -4.58
C ASP A 412 0.30 6.09 -5.25
N GLY A 413 -0.64 7.02 -5.29
CA GLY A 413 -1.95 6.79 -5.89
C GLY A 413 -1.95 6.58 -7.41
N SER A 414 -0.81 6.79 -8.08
CA SER A 414 -0.62 6.49 -9.50
C SER A 414 0.07 5.14 -9.74
N MET A 415 0.43 4.39 -8.70
CA MET A 415 1.20 3.15 -8.77
C MET A 415 2.53 3.30 -9.51
N ASP A 416 3.23 4.43 -9.33
CA ASP A 416 4.48 4.69 -10.03
C ASP A 416 5.63 3.87 -9.47
N ILE A 417 6.24 3.06 -10.35
CA ILE A 417 7.45 2.27 -10.07
C ILE A 417 8.67 2.77 -10.86
N SER A 418 8.62 3.96 -11.46
CA SER A 418 9.73 4.54 -12.25
C SER A 418 11.05 4.58 -11.47
N ARG A 419 10.96 4.73 -10.13
CA ARG A 419 12.12 4.73 -9.23
C ARG A 419 12.99 3.46 -9.30
N PHE A 420 12.44 2.34 -9.76
CA PHE A 420 13.21 1.12 -9.99
C PHE A 420 14.00 1.14 -11.30
N PHE A 421 13.62 1.98 -12.24
CA PHE A 421 14.18 2.03 -13.58
C PHE A 421 15.03 3.28 -13.86
N MET A 422 14.81 4.36 -13.13
CA MET A 422 15.55 5.61 -13.30
C MET A 422 16.91 5.53 -12.59
N ASP A 423 17.98 5.92 -13.28
CA ASP A 423 19.32 5.95 -12.71
C ASP A 423 19.42 6.92 -11.52
N GLY A 424 20.25 6.56 -10.55
CA GLY A 424 20.54 7.38 -9.37
C GLY A 424 19.49 7.33 -8.26
N THR A 425 18.42 6.55 -8.41
CA THR A 425 17.47 6.32 -7.31
C THR A 425 17.98 5.22 -6.37
N LYS A 426 17.49 5.23 -5.12
CA LYS A 426 17.84 4.21 -4.12
C LYS A 426 17.41 2.79 -4.52
N PHE A 427 16.45 2.67 -5.42
CA PHE A 427 15.83 1.39 -5.81
C PHE A 427 16.39 0.83 -7.11
N SER A 428 17.12 1.64 -7.91
CA SER A 428 17.51 1.24 -9.26
C SER A 428 18.82 0.43 -9.33
N ALA A 429 19.67 0.50 -8.29
CA ALA A 429 20.98 -0.13 -8.32
C ALA A 429 20.88 -1.66 -8.51
N GLY A 430 21.28 -2.16 -9.68
CA GLY A 430 21.20 -3.58 -10.04
C GLY A 430 19.86 -4.02 -10.65
N ILE A 431 18.77 -3.26 -10.50
CA ILE A 431 17.43 -3.56 -11.07
C ILE A 431 17.25 -2.92 -12.45
N ASN A 432 17.71 -1.70 -12.66
CA ASN A 432 17.58 -0.92 -13.90
C ASN A 432 18.22 -1.55 -15.15
N LYS A 433 19.00 -2.63 -14.99
CA LYS A 433 19.59 -3.38 -16.12
C LYS A 433 18.58 -4.22 -16.91
N SER A 434 17.35 -4.34 -16.46
CA SER A 434 16.23 -4.91 -17.25
C SER A 434 15.71 -3.87 -18.25
N GLU A 435 16.49 -3.58 -19.29
CA GLU A 435 16.23 -2.49 -20.25
C GLU A 435 14.88 -2.61 -20.95
N LYS A 436 14.45 -3.85 -21.29
CA LYS A 436 13.14 -4.08 -21.92
C LYS A 436 12.01 -3.71 -20.97
N ALA A 437 12.03 -4.18 -19.72
CA ALA A 437 11.01 -3.86 -18.73
C ALA A 437 10.96 -2.35 -18.44
N ALA A 438 12.12 -1.68 -18.35
CA ALA A 438 12.19 -0.24 -18.16
C ALA A 438 11.61 0.54 -19.35
N THR A 439 12.00 0.18 -20.58
CA THR A 439 11.52 0.82 -21.81
C THR A 439 10.01 0.69 -21.95
N GLU A 440 9.48 -0.52 -21.78
CA GLU A 440 8.04 -0.76 -21.92
C GLU A 440 7.24 -0.13 -20.76
N TYR A 441 7.82 0.03 -19.57
CA TYR A 441 7.20 0.79 -18.49
C TYR A 441 6.92 2.25 -18.88
N PHE A 442 7.93 2.95 -19.40
CA PHE A 442 7.73 4.35 -19.81
C PHE A 442 6.81 4.49 -21.01
N ARG A 443 6.77 3.51 -21.92
CA ARG A 443 5.80 3.46 -23.02
C ARG A 443 4.38 3.26 -22.51
N TYR A 444 4.19 2.37 -21.52
CA TYR A 444 2.91 2.18 -20.84
C TYR A 444 2.44 3.48 -20.18
N ARG A 445 3.30 4.12 -19.36
CA ARG A 445 2.96 5.38 -18.71
C ARG A 445 2.66 6.51 -19.71
N ALA A 446 3.29 6.49 -20.86
CA ALA A 446 3.02 7.42 -21.96
C ALA A 446 1.75 7.11 -22.75
N GLY A 447 1.08 5.96 -22.51
CA GLY A 447 -0.09 5.50 -23.25
C GLY A 447 0.22 4.99 -24.66
N GLU A 448 1.46 4.55 -24.93
CA GLU A 448 1.90 4.02 -26.21
C GLU A 448 1.63 2.52 -26.36
N ILE A 449 1.55 1.82 -25.24
CA ILE A 449 1.15 0.41 -25.14
C ILE A 449 0.11 0.26 -24.03
N SER A 450 -0.64 -0.81 -24.09
CA SER A 450 -1.65 -1.14 -23.06
C SER A 450 -1.00 -1.63 -21.76
N GLU A 451 -1.74 -1.54 -20.66
CA GLU A 451 -1.37 -2.12 -19.37
C GLU A 451 -1.06 -3.61 -19.49
N LYS A 452 -1.87 -4.37 -20.24
CA LYS A 452 -1.68 -5.80 -20.45
C LYS A 452 -0.33 -6.10 -21.12
N GLU A 453 0.02 -5.39 -22.19
CA GLU A 453 1.30 -5.55 -22.87
C GLU A 453 2.48 -5.27 -21.93
N TYR A 454 2.39 -4.23 -21.09
CA TYR A 454 3.43 -3.94 -20.12
C TYR A 454 3.58 -5.05 -19.07
N TYR A 455 2.47 -5.47 -18.43
CA TYR A 455 2.56 -6.48 -17.36
C TYR A 455 2.95 -7.86 -17.88
N GLU A 456 2.65 -8.22 -19.14
CA GLU A 456 3.20 -9.40 -19.81
C GLU A 456 4.73 -9.32 -19.91
N VAL A 457 5.28 -8.17 -20.31
CA VAL A 457 6.73 -7.95 -20.36
C VAL A 457 7.35 -7.97 -18.96
N PHE A 458 6.70 -7.35 -17.97
CA PHE A 458 7.15 -7.39 -16.60
C PHE A 458 7.27 -8.83 -16.07
N ALA A 459 6.26 -9.67 -16.31
CA ALA A 459 6.23 -11.08 -15.92
C ALA A 459 7.22 -11.96 -16.72
N GLU A 460 7.61 -11.56 -17.94
CA GLU A 460 8.68 -12.21 -18.71
C GLU A 460 10.07 -11.87 -18.12
N GLU A 461 10.30 -10.62 -17.77
CA GLU A 461 11.62 -10.11 -17.36
C GLU A 461 11.89 -10.19 -15.86
N TYR A 462 10.87 -10.00 -15.03
CA TYR A 462 10.94 -9.89 -13.57
C TYR A 462 12.18 -9.08 -13.12
N PRO A 463 12.23 -7.76 -13.39
CA PRO A 463 13.34 -6.91 -12.92
C PRO A 463 13.52 -6.98 -11.40
N PHE A 464 12.41 -7.15 -10.69
CA PHE A 464 12.26 -7.53 -9.30
C PHE A 464 11.00 -8.40 -9.18
N VAL A 465 10.83 -9.12 -8.07
CA VAL A 465 9.64 -9.95 -7.88
C VAL A 465 8.78 -9.33 -6.78
N PRO A 466 7.62 -8.74 -7.10
CA PRO A 466 6.62 -8.44 -6.08
C PRO A 466 6.22 -9.74 -5.36
N VAL A 467 6.03 -9.66 -4.06
CA VAL A 467 5.73 -10.84 -3.23
C VAL A 467 4.34 -10.71 -2.62
N ALA A 468 4.05 -9.56 -2.03
CA ALA A 468 2.77 -9.31 -1.38
C ALA A 468 2.55 -7.81 -1.20
N PHE A 469 1.31 -7.43 -0.88
CA PHE A 469 0.94 -6.12 -0.37
C PHE A 469 0.50 -6.23 1.08
N ARG A 470 1.05 -5.38 1.96
CA ARG A 470 0.64 -5.38 3.37
C ARG A 470 -0.81 -4.93 3.51
N THR A 471 -1.47 -5.45 4.53
CA THR A 471 -2.75 -4.91 4.99
C THR A 471 -2.54 -4.05 6.23
N GLY A 472 -3.49 -3.18 6.49
CA GLY A 472 -3.72 -2.51 7.75
C GLY A 472 -5.12 -2.84 8.25
N TYR A 473 -5.49 -2.34 9.40
CA TYR A 473 -6.85 -2.48 9.90
C TYR A 473 -7.35 -1.18 10.55
N THR A 474 -8.64 -0.99 10.44
CA THR A 474 -9.38 0.03 11.17
C THR A 474 -10.26 -0.65 12.20
N VAL A 475 -10.26 -0.14 13.42
CA VAL A 475 -11.18 -0.57 14.49
C VAL A 475 -12.13 0.57 14.79
N LEU A 476 -13.40 0.25 14.84
CA LEU A 476 -14.49 1.19 15.15
C LEU A 476 -15.07 0.90 16.53
N SER A 477 -15.48 1.95 17.25
CA SER A 477 -16.25 1.79 18.47
C SER A 477 -17.60 1.10 18.18
N GLU A 478 -18.27 0.59 19.23
CA GLU A 478 -19.59 -0.05 19.10
C GLU A 478 -20.66 0.95 18.60
N ASP A 479 -20.46 2.24 18.82
CA ASP A 479 -21.39 3.30 18.41
C ASP A 479 -21.32 3.59 16.89
N ILE A 480 -20.21 3.19 16.24
CA ILE A 480 -20.04 3.32 14.79
C ILE A 480 -20.22 1.98 14.11
N LYS A 481 -21.31 1.82 13.38
CA LYS A 481 -21.64 0.55 12.72
C LYS A 481 -20.96 0.34 11.39
N THR A 482 -20.71 1.41 10.65
CA THR A 482 -20.13 1.35 9.29
C THR A 482 -19.16 2.50 9.05
N LEU A 483 -18.11 2.23 8.30
CA LEU A 483 -17.14 3.22 7.79
C LEU A 483 -17.02 3.04 6.27
N ASP A 484 -17.19 4.11 5.51
CA ASP A 484 -16.95 4.07 4.08
C ASP A 484 -15.43 4.00 3.82
N LEU A 485 -14.97 2.84 3.39
CA LEU A 485 -13.56 2.57 3.09
C LEU A 485 -13.20 2.84 1.62
N LYS A 486 -14.11 3.37 0.81
CA LYS A 486 -13.90 3.64 -0.63
C LYS A 486 -12.72 4.59 -0.92
N GLN A 487 -12.27 5.36 0.06
CA GLN A 487 -11.10 6.26 -0.10
C GLN A 487 -9.82 5.73 0.57
N MET A 488 -9.86 4.55 1.18
CA MET A 488 -8.66 3.91 1.72
C MET A 488 -7.80 3.33 0.58
N PRO A 489 -6.48 3.28 0.72
CA PRO A 489 -5.69 3.70 1.89
C PRO A 489 -5.31 5.18 1.92
N PHE A 490 -5.93 6.03 1.10
CA PHE A 490 -5.53 7.44 0.93
C PHE A 490 -6.25 8.39 1.90
N SER A 491 -7.47 8.06 2.32
CA SER A 491 -8.23 8.86 3.28
C SER A 491 -9.10 7.98 4.18
N LEU A 492 -8.78 7.91 5.48
CA LEU A 492 -9.56 7.15 6.44
C LEU A 492 -10.93 7.77 6.72
N TYR A 493 -10.97 9.10 6.82
CA TYR A 493 -12.19 9.83 7.22
C TYR A 493 -12.98 10.42 6.05
N GLY A 494 -12.56 10.14 4.81
CA GLY A 494 -13.21 10.70 3.61
C GLY A 494 -14.69 10.34 3.45
N GLY A 495 -15.12 9.23 4.05
CA GLY A 495 -16.53 8.79 4.10
C GLY A 495 -17.37 9.45 5.17
N ILE A 496 -16.84 10.28 6.06
CA ILE A 496 -17.60 11.05 7.04
C ILE A 496 -18.37 12.17 6.33
N GLN A 497 -19.69 12.08 6.32
CA GLN A 497 -20.59 13.05 5.69
C GLN A 497 -21.40 13.81 6.71
#